data_38700fe9d37b64540be042380882c61d
#
_entry.id   38700fe9d37b64540be042380882c61d
#
_cell.length_a   1.000
_cell.length_b   1.000
_cell.length_c   1.000
_cell.angle_alpha   90.00
_cell.angle_beta   90.00
_cell.angle_gamma   90.00
#
_symmetry.space_group_name_H-M   'P 1'
#
loop_
_entity.id
_entity.type
_entity.pdbx_description
1 polymer ?
#
loop_
_entity_poly.entity_id
_entity_poly.type
_entity_poly.pdbx_seq_one_letter_code
_entity_poly.pdbx_strand_id
1 'polypeptide(L)'
;LALSASAVGPVEVGVAFWKDSKGEQTSLANDGIDTDRAATLTRQANGTYTLELPLKKLSRINITGRLSGLTIGDVTYDGTLSGSFDDDTALLTIKNLPASVLTGSDAGKALAVTCNLDMDVKLLGEITTPARLCIWAEN
;
A
#
# COMPACT_ATOMS: atom_id res chain seq x y z
N LEU A 1 -2.69 32.24 7.97
CA LEU A 1 -2.32 31.86 8.16
C LEU A 1 -2.12 30.86 7.92
N ALA A 2 -2.07 30.89 7.67
CA ALA A 2 -1.75 29.97 7.16
C ALA A 2 -1.22 28.95 7.71
N LEU A 3 -1.85 28.53 7.95
CA LEU A 3 -1.68 27.38 8.29
C LEU A 3 -1.71 26.52 7.23
N SER A 4 -0.98 26.82 6.26
CA SER A 4 -0.68 25.87 5.30
C SER A 4 -0.27 24.65 5.97
N ALA A 5 -0.79 23.59 5.57
CA ALA A 5 -0.32 22.33 5.97
C ALA A 5 1.16 22.28 5.74
N SER A 6 1.91 22.26 6.78
CA SER A 6 3.30 21.93 6.67
C SER A 6 3.42 20.47 6.35
N ALA A 7 4.46 20.08 5.66
CA ALA A 7 4.82 18.69 5.56
C ALA A 7 5.04 18.12 6.96
N VAL A 8 4.53 16.93 7.20
CA VAL A 8 4.78 16.20 8.44
C VAL A 8 5.67 15.02 8.07
N GLY A 9 6.86 14.99 8.65
CA GLY A 9 7.87 13.98 8.35
C GLY A 9 7.36 12.57 8.57
N PRO A 10 8.10 11.56 8.10
CA PRO A 10 7.56 10.20 8.07
C PRO A 10 7.20 9.71 9.47
N VAL A 11 6.02 9.13 9.59
CA VAL A 11 5.59 8.44 10.80
C VAL A 11 5.37 6.98 10.46
N GLU A 12 5.68 6.11 11.41
CA GLU A 12 5.43 4.68 11.22
C GLU A 12 3.95 4.39 11.26
N VAL A 13 3.49 3.56 10.32
CA VAL A 13 2.09 3.18 10.20
C VAL A 13 1.96 1.69 10.03
N GLY A 14 0.82 1.18 10.49
CA GLY A 14 0.38 -0.16 10.14
C GLY A 14 -0.40 -0.10 8.84
N VAL A 15 -0.30 -1.14 8.02
CA VAL A 15 -1.00 -1.23 6.75
C VAL A 15 -1.58 -2.63 6.63
N ALA A 16 -2.84 -2.71 6.24
CA ALA A 16 -3.48 -3.98 5.96
C ALA A 16 -4.39 -3.86 4.75
N PHE A 17 -4.36 -4.89 3.92
CA PHE A 17 -5.31 -5.05 2.83
C PHE A 17 -6.25 -6.19 3.19
N TRP A 18 -7.47 -5.85 3.54
CA TRP A 18 -8.49 -6.83 3.92
C TRP A 18 -9.27 -7.28 2.70
N LYS A 19 -9.76 -8.51 2.74
CA LYS A 19 -10.61 -9.06 1.69
C LYS A 19 -12.01 -8.48 1.76
N ASP A 20 -12.50 -8.26 2.99
CA ASP A 20 -13.84 -7.74 3.24
C ASP A 20 -13.86 -6.83 4.48
N SER A 21 -15.02 -6.31 4.80
CA SER A 21 -15.19 -5.38 5.91
C SER A 21 -15.21 -6.05 7.30
N LYS A 22 -15.15 -7.37 7.36
CA LYS A 22 -15.16 -8.10 8.63
C LYS A 22 -13.80 -8.14 9.30
N GLY A 23 -12.73 -7.96 8.51
CA GLY A 23 -11.37 -8.03 9.04
C GLY A 23 -10.93 -9.44 9.44
N GLU A 24 -11.55 -10.46 8.86
CA GLU A 24 -11.22 -11.84 9.17
C GLU A 24 -10.26 -12.47 8.19
N GLN A 25 -10.31 -12.02 6.94
CA GLN A 25 -9.43 -12.52 5.88
C GLN A 25 -8.75 -11.37 5.18
N THR A 26 -7.46 -11.56 4.89
CA THR A 26 -6.69 -10.59 4.15
C THR A 26 -6.85 -10.80 2.65
N SER A 27 -6.69 -9.73 1.89
CA SER A 27 -6.59 -9.79 0.43
C SER A 27 -5.27 -10.44 0.04
N LEU A 28 -5.20 -10.99 -1.18
CA LEU A 28 -3.96 -11.48 -1.76
C LEU A 28 -2.84 -10.43 -1.68
N ALA A 29 -3.16 -9.19 -1.90
CA ALA A 29 -2.17 -8.11 -1.86
C ALA A 29 -1.44 -8.01 -0.51
N ASN A 30 -2.10 -8.40 0.57
CA ASN A 30 -1.51 -8.33 1.91
C ASN A 30 -0.30 -9.26 2.05
N ASP A 31 -0.28 -10.35 1.29
CA ASP A 31 0.85 -11.29 1.30
C ASP A 31 2.12 -10.68 0.68
N GLY A 32 1.97 -9.58 -0.02
CA GLY A 32 3.10 -8.85 -0.62
C GLY A 32 3.70 -7.78 0.27
N ILE A 33 3.22 -7.64 1.51
CA ILE A 33 3.76 -6.68 2.46
C ILE A 33 4.75 -7.38 3.38
N ASP A 34 5.93 -6.80 3.55
CA ASP A 34 6.90 -7.27 4.53
C ASP A 34 6.62 -6.61 5.87
N THR A 35 5.96 -7.35 6.76
CA THR A 35 5.54 -6.82 8.05
C THR A 35 6.67 -6.79 9.09
N ASP A 36 7.85 -7.32 8.74
CA ASP A 36 9.03 -7.25 9.61
C ASP A 36 9.71 -5.89 9.55
N ARG A 37 9.33 -5.06 8.57
CA ARG A 37 9.85 -3.70 8.42
C ARG A 37 8.68 -2.73 8.47
N ALA A 38 8.89 -1.58 9.13
CA ALA A 38 7.83 -0.60 9.30
C ALA A 38 7.52 0.12 7.98
N ALA A 39 6.24 0.28 7.67
CA ALA A 39 5.80 1.20 6.65
C ALA A 39 5.80 2.62 7.21
N THR A 40 5.97 3.62 6.37
CA THR A 40 5.91 5.01 6.79
C THR A 40 4.94 5.80 5.93
N LEU A 41 4.36 6.83 6.53
CA LEU A 41 3.47 7.75 5.84
C LEU A 41 3.96 9.16 6.08
N THR A 42 4.12 9.92 5.01
CA THR A 42 4.55 11.30 5.06
C THR A 42 3.46 12.20 4.51
N ARG A 43 3.06 13.20 5.28
CA ARG A 43 2.10 14.18 4.80
C ARG A 43 2.84 15.30 4.08
N GLN A 44 2.48 15.52 2.83
CA GLN A 44 3.07 16.56 2.01
C GLN A 44 2.41 17.91 2.30
N ALA A 45 3.08 19.01 1.94
CA ALA A 45 2.57 20.35 2.16
C ALA A 45 1.23 20.60 1.45
N ASN A 46 0.97 19.91 0.36
CA ASN A 46 -0.30 20.02 -0.39
C ASN A 46 -1.44 19.18 0.19
N GLY A 47 -1.20 18.51 1.32
CA GLY A 47 -2.22 17.68 1.98
C GLY A 47 -2.32 16.25 1.46
N THR A 48 -1.55 15.89 0.46
CA THR A 48 -1.48 14.48 0.01
C THR A 48 -0.47 13.72 0.84
N TYR A 49 -0.51 12.39 0.73
CA TYR A 49 0.38 11.51 1.48
C TYR A 49 1.29 10.72 0.56
N THR A 50 2.49 10.47 1.05
CA THR A 50 3.42 9.52 0.44
C THR A 50 3.54 8.32 1.36
N LEU A 51 3.25 7.15 0.83
CA LEU A 51 3.38 5.87 1.55
C LEU A 51 4.64 5.18 1.08
N GLU A 52 5.48 4.77 2.04
CA GLU A 52 6.61 3.90 1.77
C GLU A 52 6.31 2.56 2.40
N LEU A 53 6.14 1.54 1.55
CA LEU A 53 5.65 0.23 1.96
C LEU A 53 6.70 -0.82 1.67
N PRO A 54 7.28 -1.44 2.72
CA PRO A 54 8.18 -2.56 2.52
C PRO A 54 7.47 -3.73 1.87
N LEU A 55 8.10 -4.31 0.87
CA LEU A 55 7.50 -5.38 0.08
C LEU A 55 8.24 -6.69 0.24
N LYS A 56 7.51 -7.78 0.07
CA LYS A 56 8.06 -9.09 -0.24
C LYS A 56 7.36 -9.65 -1.46
N LYS A 57 7.98 -10.64 -2.10
CA LYS A 57 7.38 -11.24 -3.28
C LYS A 57 6.09 -11.97 -2.95
N LEU A 58 5.10 -11.77 -3.80
CA LEU A 58 3.90 -12.61 -3.83
C LEU A 58 4.25 -13.90 -4.56
N SER A 59 3.77 -15.01 -4.04
CA SER A 59 3.99 -16.30 -4.68
C SER A 59 2.70 -17.11 -4.67
N ARG A 60 2.26 -17.54 -5.85
CA ARG A 60 1.07 -18.37 -6.04
C ARG A 60 1.33 -19.37 -7.15
N ILE A 61 1.34 -20.66 -6.82
CA ILE A 61 1.42 -21.76 -7.79
C ILE A 61 2.47 -21.50 -8.87
N ASN A 62 3.74 -21.36 -8.47
CA ASN A 62 4.88 -21.13 -9.37
C ASN A 62 4.87 -19.78 -10.09
N ILE A 63 3.97 -18.88 -9.74
CA ILE A 63 3.94 -17.52 -10.25
C ILE A 63 4.37 -16.58 -9.14
N THR A 64 5.33 -15.71 -9.41
CA THR A 64 5.75 -14.68 -8.47
C THR A 64 5.39 -13.31 -8.99
N GLY A 65 5.27 -12.36 -8.09
CA GLY A 65 4.93 -11.00 -8.45
C GLY A 65 5.13 -10.04 -7.30
N ARG A 66 4.66 -8.82 -7.50
CA ARG A 66 4.75 -7.78 -6.48
C ARG A 66 3.60 -6.79 -6.58
N LEU A 67 3.34 -6.12 -5.47
CA LEU A 67 2.44 -4.97 -5.48
C LEU A 67 3.12 -3.83 -6.26
N SER A 68 2.42 -3.21 -7.19
CA SER A 68 2.98 -2.13 -8.02
C SER A 68 2.31 -0.78 -7.78
N GLY A 69 1.09 -0.76 -7.27
CA GLY A 69 0.36 0.48 -7.03
C GLY A 69 -1.06 0.23 -6.57
N LEU A 70 -1.82 1.30 -6.49
CA LEU A 70 -3.22 1.27 -6.06
C LEU A 70 -4.08 2.06 -7.03
N THR A 71 -5.33 1.63 -7.19
CA THR A 71 -6.36 2.43 -7.84
C THR A 71 -7.44 2.73 -6.82
N ILE A 72 -7.75 4.01 -6.64
CA ILE A 72 -8.78 4.48 -5.72
C ILE A 72 -9.79 5.26 -6.55
N GLY A 73 -11.03 4.73 -6.65
CA GLY A 73 -11.99 5.29 -7.57
C GLY A 73 -11.47 5.21 -9.00
N ASP A 74 -11.35 6.35 -9.67
CA ASP A 74 -10.89 6.41 -11.06
C ASP A 74 -9.40 6.77 -11.17
N VAL A 75 -8.70 6.91 -10.06
CA VAL A 75 -7.31 7.39 -10.07
C VAL A 75 -6.37 6.25 -9.76
N THR A 76 -5.37 6.05 -10.61
CA THR A 76 -4.31 5.08 -10.41
C THR A 76 -3.08 5.77 -9.84
N TYR A 77 -2.58 5.22 -8.75
CA TYR A 77 -1.39 5.71 -8.06
C TYR A 77 -0.30 4.67 -8.24
N ASP A 78 0.55 4.89 -9.25
CA ASP A 78 1.66 3.98 -9.52
C ASP A 78 2.75 4.20 -8.49
N GLY A 79 3.29 3.09 -7.98
CA GLY A 79 4.40 3.14 -7.06
C GLY A 79 5.72 3.01 -7.78
N THR A 80 6.78 3.43 -7.10
CA THR A 80 8.16 3.27 -7.55
C THR A 80 8.86 2.27 -6.64
N LEU A 81 9.38 1.21 -7.23
CA LEU A 81 10.11 0.19 -6.49
C LEU A 81 11.56 0.63 -6.33
N SER A 82 12.07 0.49 -5.11
CA SER A 82 13.50 0.65 -4.81
C SER A 82 13.96 -0.54 -3.97
N GLY A 83 15.27 -0.68 -3.82
CA GLY A 83 15.82 -1.82 -3.09
C GLY A 83 15.68 -3.12 -3.87
N SER A 84 15.82 -4.23 -3.16
CA SER A 84 15.80 -5.56 -3.79
C SER A 84 15.08 -6.56 -2.91
N PHE A 85 14.35 -7.49 -3.54
CA PHE A 85 13.76 -8.61 -2.82
C PHE A 85 14.81 -9.58 -2.32
N ASP A 86 15.98 -9.61 -2.98
CA ASP A 86 17.02 -10.57 -2.63
C ASP A 86 17.67 -10.29 -1.27
N ASP A 87 17.69 -9.04 -0.86
CA ASP A 87 18.28 -8.65 0.43
C ASP A 87 17.25 -8.04 1.39
N ASP A 88 15.97 -8.25 1.11
CA ASP A 88 14.86 -7.78 1.94
C ASP A 88 14.83 -6.25 2.13
N THR A 89 15.25 -5.51 1.09
CA THR A 89 15.19 -4.04 1.11
C THR A 89 14.16 -3.48 0.16
N ALA A 90 13.39 -4.33 -0.52
CA ALA A 90 12.39 -3.86 -1.49
C ALA A 90 11.39 -2.92 -0.83
N LEU A 91 11.18 -1.76 -1.44
CA LEU A 91 10.33 -0.70 -0.92
C LEU A 91 9.51 -0.11 -2.05
N LEU A 92 8.22 0.00 -1.84
CA LEU A 92 7.31 0.64 -2.79
C LEU A 92 6.95 2.03 -2.27
N THR A 93 7.23 3.05 -3.06
CA THR A 93 6.86 4.43 -2.73
C THR A 93 5.68 4.84 -3.59
N ILE A 94 4.56 5.16 -2.96
CA ILE A 94 3.34 5.61 -3.64
C ILE A 94 3.07 7.05 -3.20
N LYS A 95 3.04 7.97 -4.15
CA LYS A 95 2.87 9.39 -3.88
C LYS A 95 1.47 9.88 -4.22
N ASN A 96 1.15 11.06 -3.73
CA ASN A 96 -0.08 11.80 -4.04
C ASN A 96 -1.35 11.13 -3.54
N LEU A 97 -1.24 10.24 -2.55
CA LEU A 97 -2.40 9.55 -2.00
C LEU A 97 -3.33 10.54 -1.29
N PRO A 98 -4.65 10.35 -1.40
CA PRO A 98 -5.60 11.24 -0.70
C PRO A 98 -5.58 10.97 0.81
N ALA A 99 -5.99 11.97 1.57
CA ALA A 99 -6.03 11.87 3.03
C ALA A 99 -6.94 10.73 3.52
N SER A 100 -7.89 10.31 2.71
CA SER A 100 -8.82 9.23 3.05
C SER A 100 -8.13 7.87 3.24
N VAL A 101 -6.86 7.72 2.83
CA VAL A 101 -6.12 6.47 3.07
C VAL A 101 -5.84 6.24 4.56
N LEU A 102 -5.81 7.29 5.36
CA LEU A 102 -5.57 7.17 6.80
C LEU A 102 -6.90 6.85 7.50
N THR A 103 -7.26 5.59 7.50
CA THR A 103 -8.58 5.11 7.92
C THR A 103 -8.67 4.69 9.38
N GLY A 104 -7.54 4.37 9.99
CA GLY A 104 -7.51 3.61 11.24
C GLY A 104 -7.50 2.11 10.98
N SER A 105 -7.45 1.32 12.05
CA SER A 105 -7.25 -0.14 11.94
C SER A 105 -8.55 -0.94 11.78
N ASP A 106 -9.71 -0.28 11.85
CA ASP A 106 -10.99 -0.97 11.75
C ASP A 106 -11.32 -1.33 10.29
N ALA A 107 -11.38 -2.61 9.99
CA ALA A 107 -11.70 -3.10 8.64
C ALA A 107 -13.07 -2.61 8.16
N GLY A 108 -14.01 -2.38 9.08
CA GLY A 108 -15.33 -1.84 8.71
C GLY A 108 -15.29 -0.42 8.18
N LYS A 109 -14.20 0.31 8.46
CA LYS A 109 -13.98 1.68 7.98
C LYS A 109 -12.90 1.76 6.91
N ALA A 110 -12.44 0.62 6.42
CA ALA A 110 -11.40 0.55 5.42
C ALA A 110 -11.82 1.22 4.11
N LEU A 111 -10.84 1.74 3.39
CA LEU A 111 -11.07 2.35 2.08
C LEU A 111 -11.07 1.27 1.00
N ALA A 112 -12.11 1.24 0.19
CA ALA A 112 -12.16 0.32 -0.95
C ALA A 112 -11.14 0.75 -2.00
N VAL A 113 -10.25 -0.16 -2.38
CA VAL A 113 -9.20 0.10 -3.37
C VAL A 113 -9.09 -1.10 -4.30
N THR A 114 -8.39 -0.90 -5.42
CA THR A 114 -7.92 -1.97 -6.26
C THR A 114 -6.40 -1.99 -6.15
N CYS A 115 -5.85 -3.16 -5.84
CA CYS A 115 -4.40 -3.33 -5.80
C CYS A 115 -3.91 -3.76 -7.17
N ASN A 116 -2.89 -3.10 -7.68
CA ASN A 116 -2.27 -3.43 -8.95
C ASN A 116 -1.04 -4.29 -8.67
N LEU A 117 -0.99 -5.45 -9.30
CA LEU A 117 0.07 -6.44 -9.07
C LEU A 117 0.81 -6.67 -10.37
N ASP A 118 2.14 -6.65 -10.30
CA ASP A 118 3.01 -6.95 -11.43
C ASP A 118 3.49 -8.39 -11.27
N MET A 119 3.06 -9.26 -12.18
CA MET A 119 3.33 -10.69 -12.10
C MET A 119 4.39 -11.09 -13.10
N ASP A 120 5.26 -12.04 -12.68
CA ASP A 120 6.40 -12.50 -13.47
C ASP A 120 6.03 -13.47 -14.60
N VAL A 121 4.81 -13.40 -15.10
CA VAL A 121 4.38 -14.21 -16.23
C VAL A 121 3.94 -13.31 -17.34
N LYS A 122 4.64 -13.38 -18.46
CA LYS A 122 4.40 -12.47 -19.60
C LYS A 122 2.95 -12.44 -20.07
N LEU A 123 2.25 -13.56 -19.99
CA LEU A 123 0.87 -13.64 -20.44
C LEU A 123 -0.11 -12.99 -19.49
N LEU A 124 0.25 -12.88 -18.20
CA LEU A 124 -0.62 -12.25 -17.21
C LEU A 124 -0.36 -10.75 -17.08
N GLY A 125 0.91 -10.35 -17.28
CA GLY A 125 1.28 -8.94 -17.12
C GLY A 125 0.84 -8.40 -15.78
N GLU A 126 0.22 -7.22 -15.80
CA GLU A 126 -0.34 -6.62 -14.60
C GLU A 126 -1.75 -7.16 -14.36
N ILE A 127 -2.00 -7.62 -13.17
CA ILE A 127 -3.34 -8.03 -12.74
C ILE A 127 -3.79 -7.16 -11.59
N THR A 128 -5.08 -7.16 -11.32
CA THR A 128 -5.65 -6.35 -10.23
C THR A 128 -6.41 -7.25 -9.27
N THR A 129 -6.46 -6.84 -8.02
CA THR A 129 -7.27 -7.52 -7.01
C THR A 129 -7.93 -6.47 -6.13
N PRO A 130 -9.22 -6.62 -5.82
CA PRO A 130 -9.89 -5.68 -4.92
C PRO A 130 -9.40 -5.91 -3.49
N ALA A 131 -9.40 -4.84 -2.72
CA ALA A 131 -9.05 -4.91 -1.31
C ALA A 131 -9.70 -3.77 -0.55
N ARG A 132 -9.67 -3.90 0.76
CA ARG A 132 -10.07 -2.83 1.67
C ARG A 132 -8.85 -2.43 2.47
N LEU A 133 -8.39 -1.21 2.22
CA LEU A 133 -7.13 -0.70 2.76
C LEU A 133 -7.36 -0.03 4.11
N CYS A 134 -6.59 -0.45 5.10
CA CYS A 134 -6.46 0.26 6.36
C CYS A 134 -5.04 0.76 6.53
N ILE A 135 -4.89 2.02 6.89
CA ILE A 135 -3.62 2.59 7.33
C ILE A 135 -3.89 3.30 8.67
N TRP A 136 -3.07 3.01 9.66
CA TRP A 136 -3.22 3.60 10.99
C TRP A 136 -1.87 3.94 11.58
N ALA A 137 -1.84 4.97 12.45
CA ALA A 137 -0.61 5.35 13.11
C ALA A 137 -0.20 4.28 14.12
N GLU A 138 1.10 3.92 14.09
CA GLU A 138 1.67 3.03 15.09
C GLU A 138 2.24 3.91 16.21
N ASN A 139 1.93 3.56 17.42
CA ASN A 139 2.47 4.31 18.56
C ASN A 139 3.36 3.42 19.39
#